data_2d9388d7fa1cf0fa226f59ea4fb13404
#
_entry.id   2d9388d7fa1cf0fa226f59ea4fb13404
#
_cell.length_a   1.000
_cell.length_b   1.000
_cell.length_c   1.000
_cell.angle_alpha   90.00
_cell.angle_beta   90.00
_cell.angle_gamma   90.00
#
_symmetry.space_group_name_H-M   'P 1'
#
loop_
_entity.id
_entity.type
_entity.pdbx_description
1 polymer ?
#
loop_
_entity_poly.entity_id
_entity_poly.type
_entity_poly.pdbx_seq_one_letter_code
_entity_poly.pdbx_strand_id
1 'polypeptide(L)'
;MNPRKRACAAFLGLPLAASLLAVAPAVASDRSVIPVPASLRAGARAVSAAELQRIYDEVKTPHKYGVILRPEGENESLDCPNVFRHGDAWYMVYVAIKDEVGYETRLARSEDLLSWTPLGTVLPFSGSGWDRWQADASVALVDPVWGGSAEIQPFDGRYWFSYFGGEKQGYETDPLSIGMAWTRTPDRATPWIRLAENPVLSPAQPDARPFEQATLYKSHVLWDRAEALGYPFVMYYNGKQQGPWVERIGMAVSRDMATWSRYGDAPVIDNGKGISGDPQIVRMGDLWVMFYFGAGWKPKAFDTFAASYDLVHWTKWEGPDLISPSETWDETYAHKPWMLKHDGVVYHFYCAVGTEGRVIALATSKALR
;
A
#
# COMPACT_ATOMS: atom_id res chain seq x y z
N MET A 1 12.33 -63.34 61.61
CA MET A 1 11.39 -63.69 60.57
C MET A 1 11.69 -62.78 59.31
N ASN A 2 12.11 -63.45 58.36
CA ASN A 2 12.50 -63.23 56.96
C ASN A 2 12.57 -61.85 56.36
N PRO A 3 13.73 -61.35 55.82
CA PRO A 3 13.83 -60.17 54.96
C PRO A 3 13.83 -60.58 53.48
N ARG A 4 12.98 -59.99 52.71
CA ARG A 4 12.93 -60.14 51.25
C ARG A 4 13.98 -59.27 50.56
N LYS A 5 14.79 -59.94 49.75
CA LYS A 5 15.79 -59.37 48.82
C LYS A 5 15.12 -58.48 47.75
N ARG A 6 15.66 -57.29 47.55
CA ARG A 6 15.37 -56.46 46.35
C ARG A 6 16.51 -56.57 45.36
N ALA A 7 16.20 -57.00 44.16
CA ALA A 7 17.10 -57.01 43.00
C ALA A 7 17.25 -55.60 42.40
N CYS A 8 18.48 -55.13 42.19
CA CYS A 8 18.83 -53.98 41.42
C CYS A 8 18.78 -54.33 39.92
N ALA A 9 17.92 -53.65 39.16
CA ALA A 9 18.00 -53.65 37.72
C ALA A 9 18.86 -52.47 37.28
N ALA A 10 19.94 -52.72 36.56
CA ALA A 10 20.81 -51.74 35.96
C ALA A 10 20.16 -51.21 34.65
N PHE A 11 19.86 -49.93 34.60
CA PHE A 11 19.48 -49.25 33.35
C PHE A 11 20.75 -48.80 32.63
N LEU A 12 21.02 -49.39 31.47
CA LEU A 12 22.00 -48.92 30.50
C LEU A 12 21.44 -47.67 29.80
N GLY A 13 21.99 -46.52 30.10
CA GLY A 13 21.70 -45.26 29.40
C GLY A 13 22.38 -45.25 28.05
N LEU A 14 21.59 -45.14 26.98
CA LEU A 14 22.05 -44.76 25.64
C LEU A 14 22.24 -43.23 25.59
N PRO A 15 23.35 -42.72 25.01
CA PRO A 15 23.51 -41.28 24.85
C PRO A 15 22.61 -40.77 23.71
N LEU A 16 21.75 -39.81 24.04
CA LEU A 16 21.05 -38.99 23.04
C LEU A 16 22.09 -38.12 22.30
N ALA A 17 22.33 -38.40 21.03
CA ALA A 17 23.08 -37.53 20.17
C ALA A 17 22.20 -36.29 19.84
N ALA A 18 22.51 -35.16 20.45
CA ALA A 18 21.94 -33.88 20.10
C ALA A 18 22.51 -33.44 18.74
N SER A 19 21.73 -33.58 17.68
CA SER A 19 22.05 -32.98 16.36
C SER A 19 21.91 -31.46 16.47
N LEU A 20 23.02 -30.77 16.61
CA LEU A 20 23.13 -29.33 16.37
C LEU A 20 22.87 -29.07 14.89
N LEU A 21 21.65 -28.71 14.55
CA LEU A 21 21.36 -28.06 13.27
C LEU A 21 22.11 -26.72 13.27
N ALA A 22 23.22 -26.66 12.55
CA ALA A 22 23.90 -25.43 12.24
C ALA A 22 22.95 -24.58 11.38
N VAL A 23 22.39 -23.51 11.95
CA VAL A 23 21.74 -22.45 11.20
C VAL A 23 22.83 -21.82 10.34
N ALA A 24 22.81 -22.08 9.03
CA ALA A 24 23.68 -21.39 8.08
C ALA A 24 23.43 -19.89 8.24
N PRO A 25 24.48 -19.05 8.31
CA PRO A 25 24.29 -17.61 8.32
C PRO A 25 23.56 -17.24 7.04
N ALA A 26 22.46 -16.47 7.16
CA ALA A 26 21.79 -15.87 6.03
C ALA A 26 22.86 -15.11 5.24
N VAL A 27 23.12 -15.53 4.00
CA VAL A 27 23.96 -14.79 3.08
C VAL A 27 23.28 -13.44 2.92
N ALA A 28 23.89 -12.39 3.46
CA ALA A 28 23.49 -11.03 3.19
C ALA A 28 23.56 -10.88 1.67
N SER A 29 22.41 -10.91 0.99
CA SER A 29 22.33 -10.62 -0.43
C SER A 29 22.89 -9.22 -0.58
N ASP A 30 23.86 -9.06 -1.46
CA ASP A 30 24.39 -7.74 -1.84
C ASP A 30 23.24 -6.98 -2.49
N ARG A 31 22.42 -6.29 -1.64
CA ARG A 31 21.26 -5.53 -2.09
C ARG A 31 21.80 -4.27 -2.73
N SER A 32 21.71 -4.20 -4.04
CA SER A 32 22.04 -3.01 -4.80
C SER A 32 20.78 -2.48 -5.49
N VAL A 33 20.71 -1.16 -5.61
CA VAL A 33 19.68 -0.50 -6.44
C VAL A 33 19.85 -0.96 -7.88
N ILE A 34 18.77 -1.46 -8.48
CA ILE A 34 18.75 -1.83 -9.90
C ILE A 34 18.67 -0.54 -10.72
N PRO A 35 19.66 -0.23 -11.56
CA PRO A 35 19.62 0.99 -12.36
C PRO A 35 18.57 0.91 -13.46
N VAL A 36 17.91 2.02 -13.77
CA VAL A 36 17.06 2.12 -14.96
C VAL A 36 17.91 1.83 -16.20
N PRO A 37 17.53 0.88 -17.08
CA PRO A 37 18.28 0.56 -18.29
C PRO A 37 18.50 1.78 -19.19
N ALA A 38 19.65 1.85 -19.84
CA ALA A 38 19.98 2.95 -20.75
C ALA A 38 18.96 3.09 -21.90
N SER A 39 18.41 1.98 -22.38
CA SER A 39 17.37 1.95 -23.41
C SER A 39 16.07 2.64 -22.96
N LEU A 40 15.64 2.42 -21.72
CA LEU A 40 14.48 3.12 -21.17
C LEU A 40 14.74 4.62 -20.98
N ARG A 41 15.93 4.99 -20.48
CA ARG A 41 16.30 6.41 -20.36
C ARG A 41 16.35 7.11 -21.72
N ALA A 42 16.90 6.46 -22.74
CA ALA A 42 16.96 7.02 -24.10
C ALA A 42 15.59 7.08 -24.79
N GLY A 43 14.65 6.19 -24.41
CA GLY A 43 13.28 6.13 -24.92
C GLY A 43 12.28 6.97 -24.11
N ALA A 44 12.73 7.69 -23.07
CA ALA A 44 11.85 8.51 -22.23
C ALA A 44 11.03 9.49 -23.06
N ARG A 45 9.71 9.44 -22.91
CA ARG A 45 8.76 10.27 -23.65
C ARG A 45 7.77 10.91 -22.67
N ALA A 46 7.68 12.23 -22.72
CA ALA A 46 6.66 12.94 -21.96
C ALA A 46 5.25 12.70 -22.56
N VAL A 47 4.26 12.61 -21.70
CA VAL A 47 2.86 12.55 -22.09
C VAL A 47 2.43 13.97 -22.49
N SER A 48 1.75 14.11 -23.62
CA SER A 48 1.33 15.42 -24.11
C SER A 48 0.27 16.07 -23.22
N ALA A 49 0.22 17.41 -23.21
CA ALA A 49 -0.79 18.14 -22.45
C ALA A 49 -2.22 17.77 -22.89
N ALA A 50 -2.42 17.48 -24.18
CA ALA A 50 -3.72 17.04 -24.69
C ALA A 50 -4.13 15.65 -24.17
N GLU A 51 -3.16 14.75 -23.99
CA GLU A 51 -3.40 13.42 -23.40
C GLU A 51 -3.67 13.52 -21.90
N LEU A 52 -2.90 14.34 -21.17
CA LEU A 52 -3.16 14.62 -19.76
C LEU A 52 -4.54 15.25 -19.54
N GLN A 53 -4.96 16.18 -20.42
CA GLN A 53 -6.31 16.75 -20.36
C GLN A 53 -7.40 15.72 -20.61
N ARG A 54 -7.21 14.79 -21.57
CA ARG A 54 -8.14 13.67 -21.79
C ARG A 54 -8.25 12.76 -20.60
N ILE A 55 -7.11 12.45 -19.92
CA ILE A 55 -7.13 11.68 -18.68
C ILE A 55 -7.92 12.43 -17.62
N TYR A 56 -7.64 13.72 -17.39
CA TYR A 56 -8.38 14.53 -16.42
C TYR A 56 -9.89 14.52 -16.69
N ASP A 57 -10.30 14.73 -17.95
CA ASP A 57 -11.71 14.73 -18.32
C ASP A 57 -12.38 13.38 -18.11
N GLU A 58 -11.65 12.29 -18.27
CA GLU A 58 -12.11 10.92 -18.01
C GLU A 58 -12.27 10.62 -16.52
N VAL A 59 -11.32 11.09 -15.67
CA VAL A 59 -11.24 10.68 -14.27
C VAL A 59 -11.83 11.66 -13.27
N LYS A 60 -12.13 12.89 -13.65
CA LYS A 60 -12.66 13.93 -12.75
C LYS A 60 -13.97 13.51 -12.09
N THR A 61 -14.10 13.80 -10.80
CA THR A 61 -15.24 13.42 -9.96
C THR A 61 -15.85 14.66 -9.28
N PRO A 62 -16.58 15.50 -10.04
CA PRO A 62 -17.07 16.77 -9.53
C PRO A 62 -18.20 16.66 -8.50
N HIS A 63 -18.77 15.46 -8.33
CA HIS A 63 -19.89 15.24 -7.42
C HIS A 63 -19.42 14.55 -6.13
N LYS A 64 -19.23 15.31 -5.06
CA LYS A 64 -18.96 14.74 -3.74
C LYS A 64 -20.21 14.04 -3.22
N TYR A 65 -20.15 12.70 -3.17
CA TYR A 65 -21.26 11.87 -2.71
C TYR A 65 -21.45 11.98 -1.19
N GLY A 66 -20.36 12.05 -0.44
CA GLY A 66 -20.35 12.19 1.01
C GLY A 66 -19.56 11.09 1.72
N VAL A 67 -19.70 11.05 3.04
CA VAL A 67 -19.06 10.04 3.88
C VAL A 67 -19.76 8.69 3.70
N ILE A 68 -18.97 7.65 3.41
CA ILE A 68 -19.46 6.28 3.15
C ILE A 68 -19.04 5.28 4.23
N LEU A 69 -18.00 5.61 5.01
CA LEU A 69 -17.59 4.78 6.14
C LEU A 69 -17.11 5.68 7.29
N ARG A 70 -17.66 5.43 8.47
CA ARG A 70 -17.36 6.14 9.72
C ARG A 70 -16.72 5.21 10.73
N PRO A 71 -15.93 5.73 11.69
CA PRO A 71 -15.47 4.96 12.83
C PRO A 71 -16.62 4.28 13.57
N GLU A 72 -16.37 3.08 14.09
CA GLU A 72 -17.35 2.34 14.90
C GLU A 72 -17.25 2.69 16.40
N GLY A 73 -16.09 3.19 16.84
CA GLY A 73 -15.77 3.50 18.23
C GLY A 73 -15.49 4.97 18.50
N GLU A 74 -15.54 5.35 19.77
CA GLU A 74 -15.04 6.64 20.24
C GLU A 74 -13.50 6.69 20.07
N ASN A 75 -12.95 7.87 19.78
CA ASN A 75 -11.51 8.10 19.55
C ASN A 75 -10.92 7.22 18.44
N GLU A 76 -11.71 6.84 17.47
CA GLU A 76 -11.27 6.09 16.30
C GLU A 76 -11.24 7.00 15.06
N SER A 77 -10.29 6.76 14.19
CA SER A 77 -10.15 7.42 12.89
C SER A 77 -9.99 6.39 11.79
N LEU A 78 -10.48 6.67 10.58
CA LEU A 78 -10.32 5.80 9.41
C LEU A 78 -9.46 6.47 8.36
N ASP A 79 -8.66 5.66 7.62
CA ASP A 79 -7.72 6.17 6.62
C ASP A 79 -7.52 5.17 5.46
N CYS A 80 -6.87 5.60 4.39
CA CYS A 80 -6.28 4.81 3.32
C CYS A 80 -7.23 3.77 2.69
N PRO A 81 -8.38 4.17 2.09
CA PRO A 81 -9.27 3.22 1.43
C PRO A 81 -8.60 2.59 0.20
N ASN A 82 -8.73 1.27 0.05
CA ASN A 82 -8.30 0.54 -1.15
C ASN A 82 -9.40 -0.44 -1.54
N VAL A 83 -9.99 -0.29 -2.72
CA VAL A 83 -11.15 -1.05 -3.16
C VAL A 83 -10.77 -2.06 -4.23
N PHE A 84 -11.28 -3.27 -4.11
CA PHE A 84 -11.11 -4.35 -5.08
C PHE A 84 -12.39 -5.18 -5.22
N ARG A 85 -12.50 -5.91 -6.29
CA ARG A 85 -13.57 -6.89 -6.51
C ARG A 85 -13.06 -8.30 -6.22
N HIS A 86 -13.93 -9.14 -5.63
CA HIS A 86 -13.71 -10.57 -5.53
C HIS A 86 -15.05 -11.29 -5.69
N GLY A 87 -15.17 -12.08 -6.76
CA GLY A 87 -16.44 -12.68 -7.15
C GLY A 87 -17.50 -11.61 -7.48
N ASP A 88 -18.66 -11.73 -6.85
CA ASP A 88 -19.80 -10.84 -7.12
C ASP A 88 -19.86 -9.59 -6.22
N ALA A 89 -18.89 -9.40 -5.32
CA ALA A 89 -18.91 -8.32 -4.35
C ALA A 89 -17.65 -7.45 -4.40
N TRP A 90 -17.79 -6.24 -3.88
CA TRP A 90 -16.72 -5.28 -3.66
C TRP A 90 -16.22 -5.37 -2.23
N TYR A 91 -14.93 -5.18 -2.07
CA TYR A 91 -14.26 -5.17 -0.77
C TYR A 91 -13.39 -3.92 -0.66
N MET A 92 -13.30 -3.40 0.54
CA MET A 92 -12.41 -2.27 0.87
C MET A 92 -11.50 -2.69 2.01
N VAL A 93 -10.19 -2.60 1.76
CA VAL A 93 -9.18 -2.56 2.81
C VAL A 93 -9.05 -1.12 3.26
N TYR A 94 -9.09 -0.87 4.55
CA TYR A 94 -8.93 0.46 5.12
C TYR A 94 -8.23 0.38 6.47
N VAL A 95 -7.72 1.50 6.91
CA VAL A 95 -7.00 1.59 8.19
C VAL A 95 -7.92 2.13 9.27
N ALA A 96 -7.83 1.54 10.44
CA ALA A 96 -8.42 2.06 11.66
C ALA A 96 -7.31 2.43 12.66
N ILE A 97 -7.44 3.61 13.26
CA ILE A 97 -6.52 4.15 14.26
C ILE A 97 -7.36 4.43 15.50
N LYS A 98 -7.13 3.68 16.56
CA LYS A 98 -7.85 3.83 17.81
C LYS A 98 -6.91 4.42 18.88
N ASP A 99 -7.41 5.42 19.61
CA ASP A 99 -6.69 6.09 20.73
C ASP A 99 -5.27 6.54 20.35
N GLU A 100 -5.03 6.82 19.06
CA GLU A 100 -3.71 7.19 18.50
C GLU A 100 -2.60 6.18 18.80
N VAL A 101 -2.94 4.93 19.09
CA VAL A 101 -1.95 3.88 19.41
C VAL A 101 -1.17 3.44 18.18
N GLY A 102 -1.84 3.34 17.03
CA GLY A 102 -1.24 2.92 15.77
C GLY A 102 -2.28 2.42 14.77
N TYR A 103 -1.81 1.81 13.71
CA TYR A 103 -2.64 1.35 12.59
C TYR A 103 -2.95 -0.14 12.66
N GLU A 104 -4.22 -0.48 12.47
CA GLU A 104 -4.67 -1.82 12.11
C GLU A 104 -5.42 -1.77 10.79
N THR A 105 -5.24 -2.78 9.95
CA THR A 105 -6.00 -2.87 8.70
C THR A 105 -7.28 -3.66 8.90
N ARG A 106 -8.38 -3.10 8.41
CA ARG A 106 -9.72 -3.69 8.43
C ARG A 106 -10.23 -3.95 7.02
N LEU A 107 -11.26 -4.78 6.93
CA LEU A 107 -11.97 -5.14 5.72
C LEU A 107 -13.43 -4.72 5.83
N ALA A 108 -13.99 -4.17 4.76
CA ALA A 108 -15.41 -3.94 4.58
C ALA A 108 -15.90 -4.55 3.26
N ARG A 109 -17.21 -4.81 3.14
CA ARG A 109 -17.88 -5.37 1.96
C ARG A 109 -19.00 -4.44 1.47
N SER A 110 -19.17 -4.39 0.16
CA SER A 110 -20.25 -3.66 -0.52
C SER A 110 -20.78 -4.46 -1.70
N GLU A 111 -22.03 -4.20 -2.09
CA GLU A 111 -22.63 -4.71 -3.33
C GLU A 111 -22.75 -3.62 -4.40
N ASP A 112 -22.69 -2.35 -4.00
CA ASP A 112 -23.02 -1.18 -4.82
C ASP A 112 -21.95 -0.08 -4.87
N LEU A 113 -20.80 -0.26 -4.18
CA LEU A 113 -19.73 0.74 -3.98
C LEU A 113 -20.15 1.97 -3.14
N LEU A 114 -21.39 2.04 -2.68
CA LEU A 114 -21.95 3.19 -1.95
C LEU A 114 -22.20 2.88 -0.49
N SER A 115 -22.66 1.66 -0.22
CA SER A 115 -23.03 1.16 1.12
C SER A 115 -22.04 0.12 1.57
N TRP A 116 -21.33 0.36 2.67
CA TRP A 116 -20.25 -0.50 3.14
C TRP A 116 -20.57 -1.10 4.51
N THR A 117 -20.34 -2.40 4.63
CA THR A 117 -20.48 -3.16 5.88
C THR A 117 -19.11 -3.58 6.38
N PRO A 118 -18.64 -3.08 7.53
CA PRO A 118 -17.40 -3.56 8.16
C PRO A 118 -17.47 -5.06 8.46
N LEU A 119 -16.38 -5.78 8.15
CA LEU A 119 -16.25 -7.21 8.41
C LEU A 119 -15.33 -7.51 9.60
N GLY A 120 -14.35 -6.63 9.87
CA GLY A 120 -13.41 -6.76 10.98
C GLY A 120 -11.95 -6.56 10.58
N THR A 121 -11.05 -6.77 11.55
CA THR A 121 -9.60 -6.59 11.40
C THR A 121 -8.98 -7.78 10.67
N VAL A 122 -8.16 -7.48 9.64
CA VAL A 122 -7.43 -8.48 8.83
C VAL A 122 -5.93 -8.44 9.06
N LEU A 123 -5.38 -7.29 9.46
CA LEU A 123 -3.97 -7.18 9.84
C LEU A 123 -3.88 -6.42 11.18
N PRO A 124 -4.01 -7.13 12.32
CA PRO A 124 -3.92 -6.54 13.65
C PRO A 124 -2.48 -6.16 13.99
N PHE A 125 -2.28 -5.46 15.11
CA PHE A 125 -0.96 -5.30 15.71
C PHE A 125 -0.26 -6.63 15.87
N SER A 126 1.03 -6.70 15.52
CA SER A 126 1.83 -7.93 15.75
C SER A 126 2.19 -8.11 17.23
N GLY A 127 2.16 -7.03 18.00
CA GLY A 127 2.52 -7.02 19.42
C GLY A 127 4.03 -7.10 19.68
N SER A 128 4.86 -7.33 18.66
CA SER A 128 6.32 -7.43 18.79
C SER A 128 7.01 -7.16 17.45
N GLY A 129 8.32 -6.88 17.50
CA GLY A 129 9.14 -6.70 16.31
C GLY A 129 8.90 -5.34 15.61
N TRP A 130 9.34 -5.27 14.37
CA TRP A 130 9.43 -4.05 13.59
C TRP A 130 8.06 -3.43 13.21
N ASP A 131 6.98 -4.22 13.18
CA ASP A 131 5.61 -3.79 12.85
C ASP A 131 4.66 -3.87 14.05
N ARG A 132 5.21 -3.69 15.26
CA ARG A 132 4.52 -3.90 16.53
C ARG A 132 3.22 -3.10 16.64
N TRP A 133 3.21 -1.83 16.19
CA TRP A 133 2.11 -0.89 16.39
C TRP A 133 1.57 -0.26 15.11
N GLN A 134 2.16 -0.57 13.97
CA GLN A 134 1.75 0.00 12.70
C GLN A 134 1.57 -1.14 11.68
N ALA A 135 0.37 -1.25 11.11
CA ALA A 135 0.05 -2.26 10.12
C ALA A 135 -0.98 -1.70 9.12
N ASP A 136 -0.53 -0.76 8.27
CA ASP A 136 -1.35 -0.14 7.23
C ASP A 136 -1.13 -0.84 5.89
N ALA A 137 -2.10 -1.66 5.48
CA ALA A 137 -2.00 -2.43 4.26
C ALA A 137 -2.68 -1.78 3.06
N SER A 138 -2.14 -2.12 1.90
CA SER A 138 -2.70 -1.88 0.57
C SER A 138 -2.95 -3.19 -0.14
N VAL A 139 -4.03 -3.28 -0.90
CA VAL A 139 -4.29 -4.43 -1.77
C VAL A 139 -3.26 -4.44 -2.91
N ALA A 140 -2.68 -5.62 -3.16
CA ALA A 140 -1.76 -5.84 -4.27
C ALA A 140 -2.44 -6.61 -5.41
N LEU A 141 -1.91 -6.48 -6.63
CA LEU A 141 -2.29 -7.27 -7.81
C LEU A 141 -3.79 -7.17 -8.17
N VAL A 142 -4.38 -6.00 -8.03
CA VAL A 142 -5.71 -5.72 -8.59
C VAL A 142 -5.57 -5.56 -10.11
N ASP A 143 -6.57 -6.02 -10.90
CA ASP A 143 -6.61 -5.76 -12.33
C ASP A 143 -6.44 -4.25 -12.59
N PRO A 144 -5.33 -3.83 -13.24
CA PRO A 144 -5.02 -2.41 -13.38
C PRO A 144 -5.80 -1.73 -14.53
N VAL A 145 -6.55 -2.47 -15.33
CA VAL A 145 -7.24 -1.93 -16.50
C VAL A 145 -8.33 -0.96 -16.06
N TRP A 146 -8.25 0.29 -16.51
CA TRP A 146 -9.27 1.30 -16.22
C TRP A 146 -10.62 0.93 -16.82
N GLY A 147 -11.65 0.84 -15.97
CA GLY A 147 -12.97 0.33 -16.34
C GLY A 147 -13.00 -1.18 -16.58
N GLY A 148 -11.94 -1.89 -16.21
CA GLY A 148 -11.86 -3.36 -16.20
C GLY A 148 -12.57 -3.96 -15.00
N SER A 149 -12.15 -5.17 -14.63
CA SER A 149 -12.81 -5.96 -13.59
C SER A 149 -12.58 -5.44 -12.17
N ALA A 150 -11.47 -4.74 -11.92
CA ALA A 150 -10.94 -4.42 -10.59
C ALA A 150 -10.78 -5.64 -9.68
N GLU A 151 -10.73 -6.86 -10.26
CA GLU A 151 -10.60 -8.11 -9.53
C GLU A 151 -9.22 -8.24 -8.91
N ILE A 152 -9.16 -8.65 -7.65
CA ILE A 152 -7.90 -9.03 -7.01
C ILE A 152 -7.39 -10.34 -7.61
N GLN A 153 -6.14 -10.38 -8.03
CA GLN A 153 -5.54 -11.51 -8.74
C GLN A 153 -4.63 -12.31 -7.82
N PRO A 154 -4.80 -13.63 -7.72
CA PRO A 154 -3.89 -14.46 -6.95
C PRO A 154 -2.58 -14.68 -7.69
N PHE A 155 -1.48 -14.70 -6.96
CA PHE A 155 -0.19 -15.20 -7.40
C PHE A 155 0.29 -16.31 -6.48
N ASP A 156 0.70 -17.44 -7.03
CA ASP A 156 1.09 -18.66 -6.30
C ASP A 156 0.02 -19.13 -5.29
N GLY A 157 -1.26 -19.07 -5.71
CA GLY A 157 -2.41 -19.48 -4.88
C GLY A 157 -2.67 -18.61 -3.66
N ARG A 158 -2.14 -17.37 -3.65
CA ARG A 158 -2.22 -16.40 -2.57
C ARG A 158 -2.72 -15.06 -3.10
N TYR A 159 -3.54 -14.36 -2.32
CA TYR A 159 -3.89 -12.95 -2.50
C TYR A 159 -2.95 -12.11 -1.65
N TRP A 160 -2.26 -11.16 -2.27
CA TRP A 160 -1.17 -10.43 -1.67
C TRP A 160 -1.57 -9.01 -1.28
N PHE A 161 -0.92 -8.53 -0.23
CA PHE A 161 -1.04 -7.19 0.30
C PHE A 161 0.34 -6.68 0.68
N SER A 162 0.63 -5.43 0.36
CA SER A 162 1.78 -4.75 0.94
C SER A 162 1.31 -3.95 2.15
N TYR A 163 2.17 -3.73 3.14
CA TYR A 163 1.84 -2.88 4.28
C TYR A 163 3.05 -2.14 4.79
N PHE A 164 2.86 -0.96 5.33
CA PHE A 164 3.92 -0.40 6.15
C PHE A 164 3.70 -0.78 7.62
N GLY A 165 4.80 -0.96 8.32
CA GLY A 165 4.84 -1.32 9.73
C GLY A 165 5.80 -0.43 10.51
N GLY A 166 5.57 -0.31 11.83
CA GLY A 166 6.40 0.47 12.74
C GLY A 166 6.37 -0.06 14.16
N GLU A 167 7.51 0.07 14.85
CA GLU A 167 7.68 -0.40 16.22
C GLU A 167 7.10 0.56 17.26
N LYS A 168 6.93 1.84 16.91
CA LYS A 168 6.49 2.89 17.82
C LYS A 168 5.00 3.13 17.78
N GLN A 169 4.42 3.50 18.91
CA GLN A 169 3.05 3.98 18.98
C GLN A 169 2.93 5.41 18.39
N GLY A 170 1.72 5.75 18.01
CA GLY A 170 1.34 7.04 17.47
C GLY A 170 0.93 7.00 16.00
N TYR A 171 0.56 8.16 15.48
CA TYR A 171 0.19 8.31 14.07
C TYR A 171 1.47 8.37 13.20
N GLU A 172 1.67 7.39 12.31
CA GLU A 172 2.79 7.33 11.35
C GLU A 172 4.17 7.63 11.96
N THR A 173 4.45 7.06 13.14
CA THR A 173 5.69 7.39 13.88
C THR A 173 6.92 6.73 13.27
N ASP A 174 7.85 7.54 12.79
CA ASP A 174 9.13 7.11 12.17
C ASP A 174 10.02 6.27 13.13
N PRO A 175 10.82 5.32 12.60
CA PRO A 175 10.87 4.87 11.22
C PRO A 175 9.79 3.82 10.91
N LEU A 176 9.27 3.84 9.68
CA LEU A 176 8.38 2.82 9.14
C LEU A 176 9.10 2.05 8.03
N SER A 177 8.72 0.80 7.83
CA SER A 177 9.26 -0.08 6.79
C SER A 177 8.13 -0.79 6.07
N ILE A 178 8.38 -1.34 4.89
CA ILE A 178 7.39 -2.05 4.10
C ILE A 178 7.56 -3.56 4.24
N GLY A 179 6.46 -4.26 4.50
CA GLY A 179 6.34 -5.70 4.52
C GLY A 179 5.26 -6.20 3.56
N MET A 180 5.21 -7.52 3.41
CA MET A 180 4.21 -8.22 2.63
C MET A 180 3.39 -9.14 3.52
N ALA A 181 2.10 -9.26 3.21
CA ALA A 181 1.20 -10.21 3.85
C ALA A 181 0.33 -10.87 2.76
N TRP A 182 -0.27 -12.02 3.08
CA TRP A 182 -1.11 -12.75 2.14
C TRP A 182 -2.25 -13.50 2.84
N THR A 183 -3.28 -13.84 2.07
CA THR A 183 -4.37 -14.72 2.50
C THR A 183 -4.81 -15.61 1.33
N ARG A 184 -5.60 -16.65 1.62
CA ARG A 184 -6.34 -17.43 0.62
C ARG A 184 -7.80 -17.05 0.51
N THR A 185 -8.28 -16.20 1.42
CA THR A 185 -9.68 -15.79 1.54
C THR A 185 -9.76 -14.27 1.67
N PRO A 186 -9.56 -13.50 0.57
CA PRO A 186 -9.51 -12.04 0.61
C PRO A 186 -10.87 -11.41 0.95
N ASP A 187 -11.93 -12.21 0.90
CA ASP A 187 -13.33 -11.88 1.18
C ASP A 187 -13.72 -12.06 2.66
N ARG A 188 -12.79 -12.46 3.52
CA ARG A 188 -13.06 -12.78 4.94
C ARG A 188 -12.18 -11.98 5.88
N ALA A 189 -12.76 -11.53 6.99
CA ALA A 189 -12.02 -10.89 8.07
C ALA A 189 -11.28 -11.93 8.93
N THR A 190 -10.34 -12.64 8.31
CA THR A 190 -9.42 -13.55 8.98
C THR A 190 -8.02 -12.94 8.95
N PRO A 191 -7.20 -13.06 10.02
CA PRO A 191 -5.87 -12.48 10.05
C PRO A 191 -5.01 -12.96 8.87
N TRP A 192 -4.41 -12.00 8.17
CA TRP A 192 -3.48 -12.29 7.07
C TRP A 192 -2.15 -12.80 7.59
N ILE A 193 -1.50 -13.63 6.80
CA ILE A 193 -0.21 -14.21 7.13
C ILE A 193 0.88 -13.24 6.68
N ARG A 194 1.64 -12.70 7.64
CA ARG A 194 2.83 -11.90 7.38
C ARG A 194 3.94 -12.76 6.78
N LEU A 195 4.64 -12.21 5.79
CA LEU A 195 5.79 -12.89 5.21
C LEU A 195 6.92 -12.99 6.26
N ALA A 196 7.58 -14.14 6.33
CA ALA A 196 8.64 -14.37 7.32
C ALA A 196 9.89 -13.49 7.11
N GLU A 197 10.14 -13.11 5.86
CA GLU A 197 11.27 -12.29 5.40
C GLU A 197 11.07 -10.78 5.63
N ASN A 198 9.92 -10.36 6.18
CA ASN A 198 9.66 -8.95 6.47
C ASN A 198 10.64 -8.33 7.48
N PRO A 199 10.95 -7.04 7.36
CA PRO A 199 10.50 -6.11 6.31
C PRO A 199 11.22 -6.34 4.99
N VAL A 200 10.47 -6.27 3.87
CA VAL A 200 11.06 -6.43 2.53
C VAL A 200 11.82 -5.18 2.07
N LEU A 201 11.37 -4.00 2.49
CA LEU A 201 12.08 -2.72 2.32
C LEU A 201 12.11 -1.95 3.64
N SER A 202 13.28 -1.35 3.94
CA SER A 202 13.47 -0.57 5.17
C SER A 202 14.38 0.64 4.91
N PRO A 203 14.15 1.79 5.56
CA PRO A 203 15.06 2.93 5.48
C PRO A 203 16.45 2.63 6.06
N ALA A 204 16.58 1.61 6.90
CA ALA A 204 17.85 1.18 7.50
C ALA A 204 18.70 0.25 6.59
N GLN A 205 18.18 -0.18 5.45
CA GLN A 205 18.93 -1.03 4.53
C GLN A 205 20.06 -0.24 3.84
N PRO A 206 21.20 -0.87 3.52
CA PRO A 206 22.36 -0.19 2.92
C PRO A 206 22.07 0.46 1.56
N ASP A 207 21.11 -0.07 0.82
CA ASP A 207 20.67 0.42 -0.48
C ASP A 207 19.54 1.47 -0.39
N ALA A 208 19.19 1.96 0.81
CA ALA A 208 18.22 3.02 0.98
C ALA A 208 18.72 4.34 0.35
N ARG A 209 17.93 4.87 -0.58
CA ARG A 209 18.27 6.08 -1.33
C ARG A 209 18.07 7.33 -0.46
N PRO A 210 18.74 8.46 -0.73
CA PRO A 210 18.67 9.66 0.11
C PRO A 210 17.25 10.15 0.42
N PHE A 211 16.32 10.01 -0.53
CA PHE A 211 14.95 10.48 -0.37
C PHE A 211 14.05 9.58 0.51
N GLU A 212 14.55 8.43 0.98
CA GLU A 212 13.77 7.42 1.72
C GLU A 212 14.43 6.95 3.03
N GLN A 213 15.47 7.63 3.49
CA GLN A 213 16.29 7.21 4.64
C GLN A 213 15.65 7.49 6.01
N ALA A 214 14.57 8.25 6.09
CA ALA A 214 13.86 8.47 7.35
C ALA A 214 12.77 7.41 7.56
N THR A 215 11.94 7.17 6.55
CA THR A 215 10.80 6.26 6.65
C THR A 215 10.24 5.90 5.29
N LEU A 216 9.52 4.77 5.22
CA LEU A 216 8.75 4.33 4.05
C LEU A 216 7.28 4.19 4.46
N TYR A 217 6.38 4.69 3.60
CA TYR A 217 4.94 4.66 3.85
C TYR A 217 4.19 3.77 2.85
N LYS A 218 2.95 4.12 2.60
CA LYS A 218 1.99 3.44 1.73
C LYS A 218 2.60 3.02 0.41
N SER A 219 2.34 1.79 0.02
CA SER A 219 2.82 1.21 -1.23
C SER A 219 1.68 0.65 -2.06
N HIS A 220 1.86 0.68 -3.37
CA HIS A 220 0.99 0.03 -4.35
C HIS A 220 1.80 -0.95 -5.18
N VAL A 221 1.31 -2.18 -5.34
CA VAL A 221 1.97 -3.23 -6.10
C VAL A 221 1.10 -3.62 -7.29
N LEU A 222 1.65 -3.47 -8.48
CA LEU A 222 0.99 -3.89 -9.71
C LEU A 222 1.66 -5.15 -10.30
N TRP A 223 0.89 -5.92 -11.07
CA TRP A 223 1.40 -6.99 -11.89
C TRP A 223 1.54 -6.51 -13.34
N ASP A 224 2.76 -6.22 -13.76
CA ASP A 224 3.05 -5.94 -15.16
C ASP A 224 3.24 -7.26 -15.92
N ARG A 225 2.19 -7.72 -16.59
CA ARG A 225 2.21 -8.96 -17.37
C ARG A 225 3.14 -8.91 -18.58
N ALA A 226 3.50 -7.72 -19.03
CA ALA A 226 4.43 -7.52 -20.13
C ALA A 226 5.89 -7.53 -19.66
N GLU A 227 6.13 -7.46 -18.35
CA GLU A 227 7.46 -7.36 -17.74
C GLU A 227 8.33 -6.26 -18.39
N ALA A 228 7.72 -5.08 -18.66
CA ALA A 228 8.38 -3.99 -19.37
C ALA A 228 9.69 -3.53 -18.70
N LEU A 229 9.78 -3.71 -17.39
CA LEU A 229 10.98 -3.42 -16.59
C LEU A 229 11.87 -4.66 -16.37
N GLY A 230 11.54 -5.80 -17.00
CA GLY A 230 12.21 -7.08 -16.79
C GLY A 230 11.77 -7.82 -15.51
N TYR A 231 10.70 -7.36 -14.87
CA TYR A 231 10.13 -7.92 -13.64
C TYR A 231 8.61 -7.93 -13.70
N PRO A 232 7.93 -9.01 -13.24
CA PRO A 232 6.48 -9.08 -13.25
C PRO A 232 5.82 -8.17 -12.18
N PHE A 233 6.49 -7.90 -11.07
CA PHE A 233 5.90 -7.11 -9.98
C PHE A 233 6.65 -5.80 -9.80
N VAL A 234 5.88 -4.71 -9.78
CA VAL A 234 6.39 -3.35 -9.61
C VAL A 234 5.68 -2.71 -8.42
N MET A 235 6.45 -2.23 -7.45
CA MET A 235 5.97 -1.51 -6.28
C MET A 235 6.31 -0.03 -6.40
N TYR A 236 5.34 0.83 -6.10
CA TYR A 236 5.55 2.25 -5.87
C TYR A 236 5.25 2.55 -4.41
N TYR A 237 6.00 3.43 -3.79
CA TYR A 237 5.85 3.76 -2.37
C TYR A 237 6.34 5.17 -2.04
N ASN A 238 5.79 5.76 -0.98
CA ASN A 238 6.36 7.02 -0.48
C ASN A 238 7.63 6.73 0.31
N GLY A 239 8.65 7.55 0.06
CA GLY A 239 9.86 7.63 0.87
C GLY A 239 10.06 9.04 1.41
N LYS A 240 10.42 9.14 2.69
CA LYS A 240 10.72 10.40 3.39
C LYS A 240 12.21 10.52 3.64
N GLN A 241 12.79 11.66 3.28
CA GLN A 241 14.19 11.96 3.52
C GLN A 241 14.48 12.30 4.98
N GLN A 242 15.74 12.23 5.38
CA GLN A 242 16.20 12.81 6.64
C GLN A 242 16.16 14.35 6.58
N GLY A 243 15.89 14.99 7.71
CA GLY A 243 15.86 16.45 7.84
C GLY A 243 14.50 17.06 7.47
N PRO A 244 14.40 17.97 6.47
CA PRO A 244 13.13 18.59 6.12
C PRO A 244 12.08 17.56 5.72
N TRP A 245 10.82 17.79 6.10
CA TRP A 245 9.73 16.88 5.73
C TRP A 245 9.43 17.00 4.24
N VAL A 246 9.99 16.08 3.47
CA VAL A 246 9.71 15.91 2.04
C VAL A 246 9.53 14.44 1.76
N GLU A 247 8.39 14.12 1.18
CA GLU A 247 8.04 12.77 0.73
C GLU A 247 7.95 12.71 -0.80
N ARG A 248 8.50 11.63 -1.35
CA ARG A 248 8.58 11.37 -2.78
C ARG A 248 8.17 9.95 -3.07
N ILE A 249 7.77 9.66 -4.30
CA ILE A 249 7.41 8.29 -4.69
C ILE A 249 8.63 7.63 -5.34
N GLY A 250 9.04 6.50 -4.75
CA GLY A 250 10.07 5.61 -5.24
C GLY A 250 9.53 4.33 -5.84
N MET A 251 10.42 3.50 -6.39
CA MET A 251 10.09 2.21 -6.99
C MET A 251 10.94 1.07 -6.44
N ALA A 252 10.34 -0.12 -6.42
CA ALA A 252 11.02 -1.40 -6.27
C ALA A 252 10.38 -2.45 -7.20
N VAL A 253 11.10 -3.54 -7.46
CA VAL A 253 10.64 -4.63 -8.32
C VAL A 253 10.87 -5.98 -7.68
N SER A 254 10.09 -6.97 -8.08
CA SER A 254 10.17 -8.35 -7.58
C SER A 254 9.82 -9.37 -8.66
N ARG A 255 10.30 -10.61 -8.49
CA ARG A 255 9.90 -11.76 -9.31
C ARG A 255 8.94 -12.72 -8.58
N ASP A 256 8.85 -12.61 -7.25
CA ASP A 256 8.24 -13.62 -6.38
C ASP A 256 7.34 -13.04 -5.26
N MET A 257 7.15 -11.73 -5.22
CA MET A 257 6.44 -10.99 -4.15
C MET A 257 7.12 -11.03 -2.77
N ALA A 258 8.19 -11.80 -2.62
CA ALA A 258 8.90 -11.97 -1.34
C ALA A 258 10.24 -11.22 -1.32
N THR A 259 10.96 -11.23 -2.44
CA THR A 259 12.26 -10.56 -2.59
C THR A 259 12.10 -9.29 -3.41
N TRP A 260 12.39 -8.14 -2.80
CA TRP A 260 12.23 -6.84 -3.44
C TRP A 260 13.57 -6.13 -3.56
N SER A 261 13.81 -5.53 -4.72
CA SER A 261 14.97 -4.70 -5.00
C SER A 261 14.53 -3.29 -5.40
N ARG A 262 15.16 -2.26 -4.86
CA ARG A 262 14.94 -0.88 -5.26
C ARG A 262 15.27 -0.70 -6.74
N TYR A 263 14.49 0.12 -7.45
CA TYR A 263 14.63 0.33 -8.88
C TYR A 263 14.77 1.82 -9.19
N GLY A 264 15.83 2.21 -9.89
CA GLY A 264 16.19 3.60 -10.19
C GLY A 264 16.80 4.34 -8.99
N ASP A 265 17.73 5.23 -9.24
CA ASP A 265 18.44 5.99 -8.20
C ASP A 265 17.66 7.19 -7.66
N ALA A 266 16.71 7.70 -8.46
CA ALA A 266 15.88 8.86 -8.16
C ALA A 266 14.43 8.46 -7.90
N PRO A 267 13.65 9.31 -7.19
CA PRO A 267 12.21 9.14 -7.11
C PRO A 267 11.56 9.36 -8.48
N VAL A 268 10.43 8.69 -8.72
CA VAL A 268 9.66 8.84 -9.96
C VAL A 268 8.67 10.01 -9.89
N ILE A 269 8.26 10.41 -8.69
CA ILE A 269 7.51 11.65 -8.42
C ILE A 269 8.25 12.45 -7.35
N ASP A 270 8.59 13.68 -7.70
CA ASP A 270 9.20 14.67 -6.81
C ASP A 270 8.59 16.05 -7.08
N ASN A 271 8.03 16.69 -6.05
CA ASN A 271 7.52 18.05 -6.08
C ASN A 271 8.41 19.04 -5.30
N GLY A 272 9.62 18.59 -4.91
CA GLY A 272 10.66 19.41 -4.27
C GLY A 272 10.41 19.74 -2.80
N LYS A 273 9.15 19.73 -2.34
CA LYS A 273 8.72 20.03 -0.96
C LYS A 273 7.41 19.32 -0.63
N GLY A 274 7.12 19.19 0.66
CA GLY A 274 5.87 18.59 1.13
C GLY A 274 5.75 17.13 0.76
N ILE A 275 4.54 16.64 0.61
CA ILE A 275 4.21 15.23 0.46
C ILE A 275 3.74 14.96 -0.98
N SER A 276 4.26 13.89 -1.56
CA SER A 276 3.71 13.20 -2.73
C SER A 276 3.62 11.72 -2.36
N GLY A 277 2.42 11.20 -2.19
CA GLY A 277 2.24 9.89 -1.58
C GLY A 277 0.97 9.14 -1.94
N ASP A 278 0.85 7.94 -1.37
CA ASP A 278 -0.26 6.99 -1.55
C ASP A 278 -0.57 6.72 -3.03
N PRO A 279 0.41 6.22 -3.80
CA PRO A 279 0.23 5.99 -5.22
C PRO A 279 -0.75 4.85 -5.48
N GLN A 280 -1.63 5.03 -6.46
CA GLN A 280 -2.42 3.98 -7.10
C GLN A 280 -2.16 4.03 -8.61
N ILE A 281 -1.83 2.91 -9.24
CA ILE A 281 -1.51 2.85 -10.65
C ILE A 281 -2.59 2.07 -11.41
N VAL A 282 -3.09 2.66 -12.50
CA VAL A 282 -4.02 2.02 -13.43
C VAL A 282 -3.51 2.12 -14.86
N ARG A 283 -4.07 1.30 -15.77
CA ARG A 283 -3.74 1.31 -17.20
C ARG A 283 -4.90 1.85 -18.03
N MET A 284 -4.64 2.91 -18.78
CA MET A 284 -5.59 3.54 -19.71
C MET A 284 -5.04 3.43 -21.16
N GLY A 285 -5.42 2.38 -21.87
CA GLY A 285 -4.85 2.07 -23.19
C GLY A 285 -3.35 1.83 -23.11
N ASP A 286 -2.56 2.66 -23.79
CA ASP A 286 -1.09 2.55 -23.78
C ASP A 286 -0.42 3.34 -22.64
N LEU A 287 -1.20 4.07 -21.87
CA LEU A 287 -0.70 4.88 -20.75
C LEU A 287 -0.91 4.17 -19.41
N TRP A 288 0.05 4.36 -18.52
CA TRP A 288 -0.08 4.15 -17.10
C TRP A 288 -0.44 5.48 -16.45
N VAL A 289 -1.38 5.48 -15.53
CA VAL A 289 -1.80 6.66 -14.76
C VAL A 289 -1.62 6.36 -13.28
N MET A 290 -0.89 7.23 -12.61
CA MET A 290 -0.68 7.18 -11.16
C MET A 290 -1.53 8.27 -10.51
N PHE A 291 -2.53 7.87 -9.74
CA PHE A 291 -3.21 8.76 -8.80
C PHE A 291 -2.39 8.83 -7.52
N TYR A 292 -2.24 10.03 -6.96
CA TYR A 292 -1.51 10.22 -5.72
C TYR A 292 -1.96 11.51 -5.03
N PHE A 293 -1.71 11.64 -3.73
CA PHE A 293 -2.02 12.87 -3.04
C PHE A 293 -0.82 13.80 -2.92
N GLY A 294 -1.12 15.07 -2.77
CA GLY A 294 -0.18 16.13 -2.49
C GLY A 294 -0.55 16.90 -1.22
N ALA A 295 0.46 17.32 -0.45
CA ALA A 295 0.29 18.24 0.66
C ALA A 295 1.55 19.11 0.85
N GLY A 296 1.37 20.36 1.29
CA GLY A 296 2.49 21.27 1.61
C GLY A 296 3.17 21.94 0.40
N TRP A 297 2.85 21.55 -0.83
CA TRP A 297 3.31 22.24 -2.05
C TRP A 297 2.20 23.00 -2.78
N LYS A 298 0.93 22.72 -2.43
CA LYS A 298 -0.26 23.55 -2.62
C LYS A 298 -0.98 23.70 -1.27
N PRO A 299 -1.95 24.61 -1.12
CA PRO A 299 -2.76 24.72 0.09
C PRO A 299 -3.52 23.42 0.40
N LYS A 300 -3.57 23.04 1.69
CA LYS A 300 -4.24 21.83 2.21
C LYS A 300 -3.66 20.54 1.62
N ALA A 301 -4.41 19.43 1.70
CA ALA A 301 -4.09 18.18 1.03
C ALA A 301 -5.16 17.87 -0.03
N PHE A 302 -4.74 17.35 -1.17
CA PHE A 302 -5.55 17.17 -2.37
C PHE A 302 -5.05 15.96 -3.15
N ASP A 303 -5.87 15.45 -4.09
CA ASP A 303 -5.48 14.38 -4.99
C ASP A 303 -5.23 14.90 -6.42
N THR A 304 -4.25 14.29 -7.08
CA THR A 304 -3.79 14.62 -8.43
C THR A 304 -3.31 13.35 -9.15
N PHE A 305 -2.72 13.49 -10.33
CA PHE A 305 -2.19 12.36 -11.08
C PHE A 305 -0.94 12.70 -11.88
N ALA A 306 -0.27 11.66 -12.32
CA ALA A 306 0.76 11.67 -13.34
C ALA A 306 0.52 10.56 -14.35
N ALA A 307 1.05 10.65 -15.56
CA ALA A 307 0.95 9.62 -16.57
C ALA A 307 2.31 9.24 -17.16
N SER A 308 2.43 7.98 -17.60
CA SER A 308 3.67 7.42 -18.12
C SER A 308 3.38 6.42 -19.24
N TYR A 309 4.33 6.28 -20.18
CA TYR A 309 4.31 5.22 -21.18
C TYR A 309 5.10 3.99 -20.77
N ASP A 310 6.00 4.12 -19.76
CA ASP A 310 7.04 3.11 -19.47
C ASP A 310 7.19 2.74 -17.98
N LEU A 311 6.26 3.20 -17.12
CA LEU A 311 6.28 2.97 -15.67
C LEU A 311 7.39 3.71 -14.90
N VAL A 312 8.32 4.38 -15.57
CA VAL A 312 9.49 5.04 -14.95
C VAL A 312 9.44 6.54 -15.12
N HIS A 313 9.16 7.02 -16.34
CA HIS A 313 9.16 8.44 -16.66
C HIS A 313 7.74 8.99 -16.62
N TRP A 314 7.42 9.70 -15.54
CA TRP A 314 6.09 10.21 -15.26
C TRP A 314 5.98 11.69 -15.59
N THR A 315 4.94 12.07 -16.37
CA THR A 315 4.57 13.45 -16.63
C THR A 315 3.45 13.83 -15.69
N LYS A 316 3.71 14.80 -14.80
CA LYS A 316 2.76 15.25 -13.78
C LYS A 316 1.67 16.11 -14.42
N TRP A 317 0.45 15.99 -13.90
CA TRP A 317 -0.66 16.89 -14.21
C TRP A 317 -0.50 18.20 -13.43
N GLU A 318 -0.56 19.32 -14.13
CA GLU A 318 -0.43 20.67 -13.55
C GLU A 318 -1.75 21.46 -13.54
N GLY A 319 -2.83 20.84 -13.97
CA GLY A 319 -4.17 21.45 -14.00
C GLY A 319 -4.89 21.37 -12.65
N PRO A 320 -6.25 21.46 -12.67
CA PRO A 320 -7.06 21.36 -11.46
C PRO A 320 -6.87 20.05 -10.71
N ASP A 321 -6.98 20.10 -9.38
CA ASP A 321 -6.94 18.92 -8.55
C ASP A 321 -8.10 17.97 -8.88
N LEU A 322 -7.91 16.65 -8.70
CA LEU A 322 -8.98 15.68 -8.87
C LEU A 322 -10.00 15.80 -7.74
N ILE A 323 -9.51 16.07 -6.54
CA ILE A 323 -10.30 16.40 -5.38
C ILE A 323 -9.50 17.35 -4.47
N SER A 324 -10.21 18.25 -3.79
CA SER A 324 -9.67 19.14 -2.77
C SER A 324 -10.77 19.45 -1.73
N PRO A 325 -10.43 19.93 -0.55
CA PRO A 325 -11.40 20.26 0.50
C PRO A 325 -12.44 21.29 0.05
N SER A 326 -13.73 20.97 0.24
CA SER A 326 -14.84 21.88 -0.10
C SER A 326 -16.08 21.70 0.81
N GLU A 327 -16.20 20.56 1.47
CA GLU A 327 -17.35 20.20 2.30
C GLU A 327 -16.95 20.18 3.79
N THR A 328 -17.93 20.19 4.69
CA THR A 328 -17.65 20.19 6.13
C THR A 328 -16.92 18.94 6.60
N TRP A 329 -17.16 17.79 5.98
CA TRP A 329 -16.51 16.53 6.34
C TRP A 329 -15.07 16.42 5.81
N ASP A 330 -14.65 17.26 4.86
CA ASP A 330 -13.29 17.27 4.31
C ASP A 330 -12.63 18.66 4.33
N GLU A 331 -13.13 19.60 5.13
CA GLU A 331 -12.69 21.00 5.13
C GLU A 331 -11.19 21.18 5.42
N THR A 332 -10.58 20.20 6.10
CA THR A 332 -9.14 20.21 6.41
C THR A 332 -8.34 19.50 5.33
N TYR A 333 -8.69 18.24 5.00
CA TYR A 333 -7.99 17.44 3.98
C TYR A 333 -8.97 16.58 3.18
N ALA A 334 -8.73 16.49 1.85
CA ALA A 334 -9.30 15.51 0.94
C ALA A 334 -8.13 14.86 0.20
N HIS A 335 -7.76 13.61 0.53
CA HIS A 335 -6.49 13.02 0.11
C HIS A 335 -6.47 11.49 0.17
N LYS A 336 -5.35 10.88 -0.27
CA LYS A 336 -5.12 9.43 -0.28
C LYS A 336 -6.13 8.72 -1.18
N PRO A 337 -5.99 8.89 -2.51
CA PRO A 337 -6.97 8.46 -3.50
C PRO A 337 -6.97 6.95 -3.68
N TRP A 338 -8.16 6.41 -3.92
CA TRP A 338 -8.34 5.15 -4.61
C TRP A 338 -9.46 5.30 -5.63
N MET A 339 -9.12 5.11 -6.90
CA MET A 339 -10.04 5.38 -7.99
C MET A 339 -10.33 4.13 -8.81
N LEU A 340 -11.58 3.96 -9.21
CA LEU A 340 -11.98 2.94 -10.16
C LEU A 340 -13.13 3.44 -11.05
N LYS A 341 -13.33 2.79 -12.20
CA LYS A 341 -14.48 3.02 -13.06
C LYS A 341 -15.31 1.75 -13.16
N HIS A 342 -16.59 1.86 -12.86
CA HIS A 342 -17.54 0.75 -12.95
C HIS A 342 -18.87 1.26 -13.52
N ASP A 343 -19.45 0.52 -14.47
CA ASP A 343 -20.72 0.84 -15.15
C ASP A 343 -20.79 2.29 -15.67
N GLY A 344 -19.66 2.77 -16.19
CA GLY A 344 -19.55 4.11 -16.77
C GLY A 344 -19.60 5.26 -15.77
N VAL A 345 -19.39 4.96 -14.47
CA VAL A 345 -19.20 5.92 -13.37
C VAL A 345 -17.77 5.77 -12.84
N VAL A 346 -17.11 6.89 -12.59
CA VAL A 346 -15.85 6.93 -11.84
C VAL A 346 -16.18 7.12 -10.37
N TYR A 347 -15.58 6.28 -9.54
CA TYR A 347 -15.64 6.33 -8.08
C TYR A 347 -14.27 6.73 -7.55
N HIS A 348 -14.22 7.79 -6.79
CA HIS A 348 -13.03 8.31 -6.14
C HIS A 348 -13.21 8.21 -4.63
N PHE A 349 -12.69 7.14 -4.05
CA PHE A 349 -12.62 6.93 -2.61
C PHE A 349 -11.43 7.72 -2.07
N TYR A 350 -11.61 8.39 -0.94
CA TYR A 350 -10.56 9.21 -0.35
C TYR A 350 -10.68 9.31 1.17
N CYS A 351 -9.60 9.63 1.82
CA CYS A 351 -9.61 10.02 3.22
C CYS A 351 -10.05 11.47 3.33
N ALA A 352 -11.10 11.71 4.08
CA ALA A 352 -11.65 13.02 4.38
C ALA A 352 -11.38 13.39 5.84
N VAL A 353 -10.92 14.63 6.07
CA VAL A 353 -10.68 15.16 7.41
C VAL A 353 -11.40 16.49 7.56
N GLY A 354 -12.35 16.55 8.47
CA GLY A 354 -13.17 17.72 8.72
C GLY A 354 -13.92 17.66 10.06
N THR A 355 -15.13 18.19 10.09
CA THR A 355 -15.96 18.23 11.33
C THR A 355 -16.30 16.86 11.90
N GLU A 356 -16.32 15.82 11.06
CA GLU A 356 -16.57 14.42 11.49
C GLU A 356 -15.28 13.68 11.89
N GLY A 357 -14.15 14.38 12.02
CA GLY A 357 -12.84 13.76 12.23
C GLY A 357 -12.26 13.20 10.94
N ARG A 358 -11.61 12.04 11.00
CA ARG A 358 -11.01 11.35 9.85
C ARG A 358 -11.88 10.17 9.46
N VAL A 359 -12.46 10.23 8.26
CA VAL A 359 -13.45 9.29 7.73
C VAL A 359 -13.13 8.92 6.28
N ILE A 360 -13.80 7.90 5.73
CA ILE A 360 -13.71 7.58 4.30
C ILE A 360 -14.91 8.19 3.58
N ALA A 361 -14.62 8.95 2.55
CA ALA A 361 -15.62 9.61 1.71
C ALA A 361 -15.49 9.18 0.24
N LEU A 362 -16.50 9.53 -0.54
CA LEU A 362 -16.63 9.20 -1.94
C LEU A 362 -16.98 10.46 -2.75
N ALA A 363 -16.33 10.60 -3.91
CA ALA A 363 -16.75 11.49 -4.99
C ALA A 363 -16.96 10.68 -6.27
N THR A 364 -17.82 11.16 -7.17
CA THR A 364 -18.21 10.43 -8.38
C THR A 364 -18.24 11.32 -9.60
N SER A 365 -18.06 10.73 -10.81
CA SER A 365 -18.12 11.45 -12.07
C SER A 365 -19.55 11.84 -12.48
N LYS A 366 -20.57 11.21 -11.89
CA LYS A 366 -21.99 11.50 -12.12
C LYS A 366 -22.70 11.69 -10.78
N ALA A 367 -23.73 12.56 -10.75
CA ALA A 367 -24.59 12.66 -9.59
C ALA A 367 -25.35 11.33 -9.39
N LEU A 368 -25.17 10.69 -8.22
CA LEU A 368 -25.83 9.43 -7.82
C LEU A 368 -26.91 9.64 -6.78
N ARG A 369 -27.12 10.90 -6.35
CA ARG A 369 -28.18 11.35 -5.44
C ARG A 369 -28.89 12.56 -6.04
#